data_e29b92151a619e3e1c119833e6590a33
#
_entry.id   e29b92151a619e3e1c119833e6590a33
#
_cell.length_a   1.000
_cell.length_b   1.000
_cell.length_c   1.000
_cell.angle_alpha   90.00
_cell.angle_beta   90.00
_cell.angle_gamma   90.00
#
_symmetry.space_group_name_H-M   'P 1'
#
loop_
_entity.id
_entity.type
_entity.pdbx_description
1 polymer ?
#
loop_
_entity_poly.entity_id
_entity_poly.type
_entity_poly.pdbx_seq_one_letter_code
_entity_poly.pdbx_strand_id
1 'polypeptide(L)'
;MQRGLILFAHGARDPRWSLPFEAVARAVQARDPTLAVQLAYLEFMTPGLVDAGQALVQSGCAQVDVVPLFLGAGGHVRKDLPLLLDELAAQHPRIRWRLRGAIGEVDSVIDAMAQAAYALTLAEDSP
;
A
#
# COMPACT_ATOMS: atom_id res chain seq x y z
N MET A 1 18.60 -5.88 -10.71
CA MET A 1 17.17 -5.86 -11.06
C MET A 1 16.42 -5.03 -10.02
N GLN A 2 15.73 -3.98 -10.46
CA GLN A 2 15.03 -3.11 -9.54
C GLN A 2 13.67 -3.68 -9.14
N ARG A 3 13.35 -3.58 -7.85
CA ARG A 3 12.06 -3.98 -7.32
C ARG A 3 11.23 -2.75 -6.97
N GLY A 4 9.94 -2.85 -7.19
CA GLY A 4 8.97 -1.82 -6.82
C GLY A 4 7.99 -2.30 -5.78
N LEU A 5 7.46 -1.36 -5.02
CA LEU A 5 6.41 -1.60 -4.04
C LEU A 5 5.33 -0.53 -4.20
N ILE A 6 4.11 -0.97 -4.38
CA ILE A 6 2.94 -0.10 -4.31
C ILE A 6 2.25 -0.34 -2.97
N LEU A 7 2.16 0.72 -2.17
CA LEU A 7 1.35 0.73 -0.97
C LEU A 7 -0.01 1.28 -1.37
N PHE A 8 -1.02 0.43 -1.35
CA PHE A 8 -2.34 0.75 -1.89
C PHE A 8 -3.32 1.04 -0.78
N ALA A 9 -3.77 2.30 -0.69
CA ALA A 9 -4.68 2.78 0.35
C ALA A 9 -6.05 3.10 -0.26
N HIS A 10 -7.07 3.19 0.60
CA HIS A 10 -8.45 3.43 0.15
C HIS A 10 -8.62 4.80 -0.49
N GLY A 11 -8.08 5.84 0.12
CA GLY A 11 -8.29 7.22 -0.28
C GLY A 11 -9.44 7.86 0.46
N ALA A 12 -9.45 9.17 0.51
CA ALA A 12 -10.49 9.97 1.14
C ALA A 12 -10.46 11.39 0.60
N ARG A 13 -11.53 12.14 0.85
CA ARG A 13 -11.62 13.54 0.40
C ARG A 13 -10.80 14.49 1.25
N ASP A 14 -10.62 14.17 2.54
CA ASP A 14 -9.80 15.00 3.44
C ASP A 14 -8.32 14.70 3.21
N PRO A 15 -7.51 15.71 2.80
CA PRO A 15 -6.09 15.48 2.52
C PRO A 15 -5.30 14.96 3.74
N ARG A 16 -5.74 15.23 4.96
CA ARG A 16 -5.07 14.76 6.17
C ARG A 16 -5.17 13.26 6.37
N TRP A 17 -6.17 12.62 5.72
CA TRP A 17 -6.35 11.18 5.81
C TRP A 17 -5.14 10.40 5.33
N SER A 18 -4.40 10.92 4.34
CA SER A 18 -3.26 10.22 3.76
C SER A 18 -1.97 10.33 4.58
N LEU A 19 -1.90 11.22 5.58
CA LEU A 19 -0.66 11.47 6.32
C LEU A 19 -0.03 10.23 6.96
N PRO A 20 -0.79 9.33 7.64
CA PRO A 20 -0.18 8.10 8.17
C PRO A 20 0.37 7.19 7.07
N PHE A 21 -0.31 7.13 5.91
CA PHE A 21 0.13 6.29 4.79
C PHE A 21 1.40 6.85 4.14
N GLU A 22 1.49 8.17 4.02
CA GLU A 22 2.70 8.84 3.56
C GLU A 22 3.87 8.56 4.51
N ALA A 23 3.62 8.55 5.82
CA ALA A 23 4.64 8.22 6.81
C ALA A 23 5.13 6.77 6.66
N VAL A 24 4.22 5.83 6.38
CA VAL A 24 4.58 4.44 6.12
C VAL A 24 5.47 4.35 4.87
N ALA A 25 5.09 5.04 3.80
CA ALA A 25 5.88 5.03 2.56
C ALA A 25 7.30 5.56 2.79
N ARG A 26 7.45 6.66 3.53
CA ARG A 26 8.76 7.20 3.88
C ARG A 26 9.58 6.23 4.72
N ALA A 27 8.94 5.56 5.69
CA ALA A 27 9.63 4.61 6.55
C ALA A 27 10.14 3.38 5.78
N VAL A 28 9.35 2.88 4.82
CA VAL A 28 9.78 1.77 3.97
C VAL A 28 10.94 2.21 3.08
N GLN A 29 10.84 3.39 2.46
CA GLN A 29 11.90 3.92 1.60
C GLN A 29 13.21 4.10 2.36
N ALA A 30 13.13 4.51 3.62
CA ALA A 30 14.33 4.65 4.47
C ALA A 30 14.97 3.31 4.80
N ARG A 31 14.18 2.23 4.90
CA ARG A 31 14.71 0.89 5.18
C ARG A 31 15.47 0.28 4.01
N ASP A 32 15.03 0.60 2.79
CA ASP A 32 15.67 0.07 1.59
C ASP A 32 15.63 1.14 0.49
N PRO A 33 16.70 1.95 0.40
CA PRO A 33 16.76 3.00 -0.62
C PRO A 33 16.76 2.50 -2.06
N THR A 34 17.03 1.19 -2.28
CA THR A 34 17.03 0.59 -3.63
C THR A 34 15.64 0.17 -4.08
N LEU A 35 14.68 0.10 -3.16
CA LEU A 35 13.30 -0.24 -3.46
C LEU A 35 12.57 1.01 -3.95
N ALA A 36 11.90 0.91 -5.10
CA ALA A 36 11.09 2.02 -5.60
C ALA A 36 9.70 1.95 -4.97
N VAL A 37 9.36 2.91 -4.13
CA VAL A 37 8.10 2.92 -3.36
C VAL A 37 7.14 3.95 -3.94
N GLN A 38 5.91 3.52 -4.18
CA GLN A 38 4.80 4.38 -4.61
C GLN A 38 3.60 4.16 -3.69
N LEU A 39 2.97 5.26 -3.30
CA LEU A 39 1.68 5.21 -2.62
C LEU A 39 0.60 5.41 -3.69
N ALA A 40 -0.41 4.57 -3.69
CA ALA A 40 -1.51 4.65 -4.65
C ALA A 40 -2.85 4.53 -3.92
N TYR A 41 -3.92 4.97 -4.57
CA TYR A 41 -5.22 5.09 -3.93
C TYR A 41 -6.32 4.45 -4.78
N LEU A 42 -7.31 3.90 -4.10
CA LEU A 42 -8.49 3.34 -4.74
C LEU A 42 -9.36 4.45 -5.35
N GLU A 43 -9.57 5.53 -4.59
CA GLU A 43 -10.45 6.64 -5.00
C GLU A 43 -10.08 7.94 -4.30
N PHE A 44 -10.62 9.06 -4.79
CA PHE A 44 -10.51 10.43 -4.24
C PHE A 44 -9.11 11.05 -4.28
N MET A 45 -8.08 10.28 -4.35
CA MET A 45 -6.68 10.74 -4.35
C MET A 45 -5.91 10.09 -5.49
N THR A 46 -4.80 10.70 -5.88
CA THR A 46 -3.95 10.21 -6.98
C THR A 46 -2.51 9.99 -6.50
N PRO A 47 -1.76 9.10 -7.15
CA PRO A 47 -2.17 8.29 -8.31
C PRO A 47 -3.07 7.12 -7.94
N GLY A 48 -3.80 6.61 -8.91
CA GLY A 48 -4.45 5.31 -8.83
C GLY A 48 -3.45 4.18 -9.05
N LEU A 49 -3.93 2.94 -8.93
CA LEU A 49 -3.06 1.77 -9.01
C LEU A 49 -2.38 1.61 -10.36
N VAL A 50 -3.13 1.77 -11.46
CA VAL A 50 -2.58 1.58 -12.82
C VAL A 50 -1.50 2.62 -13.11
N ASP A 51 -1.75 3.88 -12.79
CA ASP A 51 -0.77 4.96 -13.00
C ASP A 51 0.49 4.75 -12.16
N ALA A 52 0.34 4.34 -10.91
CA ALA A 52 1.47 4.04 -10.03
C ALA A 52 2.30 2.87 -10.59
N GLY A 53 1.63 1.82 -11.06
CA GLY A 53 2.29 0.68 -11.68
C GLY A 53 3.08 1.07 -12.92
N GLN A 54 2.48 1.89 -13.79
CA GLN A 54 3.16 2.37 -15.00
C GLN A 54 4.38 3.21 -14.65
N ALA A 55 4.30 4.05 -13.63
CA ALA A 55 5.43 4.85 -13.18
C ALA A 55 6.60 3.97 -12.73
N LEU A 56 6.32 2.88 -12.02
CA LEU A 56 7.36 1.94 -11.59
C LEU A 56 7.98 1.19 -12.76
N VAL A 57 7.18 0.81 -13.75
CA VAL A 57 7.70 0.17 -14.97
C VAL A 57 8.64 1.13 -15.69
N GLN A 58 8.26 2.40 -15.84
CA GLN A 58 9.08 3.42 -16.49
C GLN A 58 10.38 3.68 -15.75
N SER A 59 10.39 3.52 -14.42
CA SER A 59 11.62 3.68 -13.62
C SER A 59 12.53 2.46 -13.64
N GLY A 60 12.15 1.38 -14.36
CA GLY A 60 13.01 0.21 -14.56
C GLY A 60 12.71 -0.97 -13.64
N CYS A 61 11.61 -0.97 -12.91
CA CYS A 61 11.25 -2.11 -12.07
C CYS A 61 10.91 -3.33 -12.90
N ALA A 62 11.47 -4.48 -12.52
CA ALA A 62 11.17 -5.77 -13.13
C ALA A 62 10.19 -6.60 -12.31
N GLN A 63 10.02 -6.26 -11.04
CA GLN A 63 9.08 -6.89 -10.14
C GLN A 63 8.40 -5.82 -9.30
N VAL A 64 7.09 -5.90 -9.16
CA VAL A 64 6.30 -4.96 -8.36
C VAL A 64 5.37 -5.74 -7.45
N ASP A 65 5.50 -5.49 -6.15
CA ASP A 65 4.58 -6.00 -5.14
C ASP A 65 3.53 -4.93 -4.83
N VAL A 66 2.28 -5.35 -4.69
CA VAL A 66 1.19 -4.49 -4.26
C VAL A 66 0.73 -4.96 -2.88
N VAL A 67 0.84 -4.07 -1.90
CA VAL A 67 0.42 -4.33 -0.53
C VAL A 67 -0.76 -3.42 -0.20
N PRO A 68 -1.98 -3.99 -0.03
CA PRO A 68 -3.12 -3.20 0.40
C PRO A 68 -2.96 -2.78 1.86
N LEU A 69 -3.01 -1.48 2.12
CA LEU A 69 -2.94 -0.92 3.47
C LEU A 69 -4.33 -0.88 4.10
N PHE A 70 -5.01 -2.02 4.11
CA PHE A 70 -6.34 -2.19 4.68
C PHE A 70 -6.23 -3.05 5.94
N LEU A 71 -7.07 -2.78 6.93
CA LEU A 71 -7.18 -3.68 8.10
C LEU A 71 -7.77 -5.02 7.67
N GLY A 72 -8.73 -4.98 6.75
CA GLY A 72 -9.26 -6.15 6.09
C GLY A 72 -9.72 -5.78 4.70
N ALA A 73 -9.84 -6.74 3.80
CA ALA A 73 -10.34 -6.52 2.46
C ALA A 73 -11.83 -6.85 2.39
N GLY A 74 -12.65 -5.85 2.05
CA GLY A 74 -14.07 -6.06 1.75
C GLY A 74 -14.26 -6.79 0.43
N GLY A 75 -15.48 -7.27 0.17
CA GLY A 75 -15.78 -8.07 -1.01
C GLY A 75 -15.45 -7.39 -2.34
N HIS A 76 -15.74 -6.10 -2.45
CA HIS A 76 -15.44 -5.33 -3.67
C HIS A 76 -13.95 -5.25 -3.94
N VAL A 77 -13.15 -4.96 -2.92
CA VAL A 77 -11.70 -4.83 -3.07
C VAL A 77 -11.09 -6.18 -3.43
N ARG A 78 -11.57 -7.26 -2.83
CA ARG A 78 -11.09 -8.62 -3.14
C ARG A 78 -11.34 -9.00 -4.58
N LYS A 79 -12.41 -8.50 -5.19
CA LYS A 79 -12.73 -8.75 -6.61
C LYS A 79 -12.00 -7.80 -7.54
N ASP A 80 -12.00 -6.50 -7.21
CA ASP A 80 -11.54 -5.46 -8.12
C ASP A 80 -10.01 -5.39 -8.19
N LEU A 81 -9.33 -5.62 -7.08
CA LEU A 81 -7.88 -5.47 -7.03
C LEU A 81 -7.14 -6.45 -7.95
N PRO A 82 -7.49 -7.76 -7.96
CA PRO A 82 -6.88 -8.68 -8.93
C PRO A 82 -7.13 -8.29 -10.38
N LEU A 83 -8.30 -7.72 -10.69
CA LEU A 83 -8.62 -7.27 -12.05
C LEU A 83 -7.74 -6.10 -12.47
N LEU A 84 -7.46 -5.17 -11.57
CA LEU A 84 -6.54 -4.06 -11.85
C LEU A 84 -5.11 -4.56 -12.08
N LEU A 85 -4.68 -5.55 -11.32
CA LEU A 85 -3.38 -6.17 -11.55
C LEU A 85 -3.33 -6.94 -12.88
N ASP A 86 -4.41 -7.61 -13.25
CA ASP A 86 -4.51 -8.28 -14.55
C ASP A 86 -4.37 -7.29 -15.70
N GLU A 87 -4.96 -6.10 -15.57
CA GLU A 87 -4.81 -5.03 -16.54
C GLU A 87 -3.34 -4.59 -16.67
N LEU A 88 -2.67 -4.38 -15.55
CA LEU A 88 -1.24 -4.04 -15.54
C LEU A 88 -0.38 -5.15 -16.13
N ALA A 89 -0.68 -6.41 -15.81
CA ALA A 89 0.05 -7.56 -16.34
C ALA A 89 -0.14 -7.70 -17.84
N ALA A 90 -1.34 -7.40 -18.35
CA ALA A 90 -1.60 -7.42 -19.80
C ALA A 90 -0.83 -6.33 -20.54
N GLN A 91 -0.72 -5.13 -19.95
CA GLN A 91 0.01 -4.02 -20.54
C GLN A 91 1.53 -4.18 -20.42
N HIS A 92 1.99 -4.85 -19.37
CA HIS A 92 3.42 -5.01 -19.07
C HIS A 92 3.73 -6.47 -18.74
N PRO A 93 3.71 -7.37 -19.75
CA PRO A 93 3.83 -8.81 -19.51
C PRO A 93 5.21 -9.28 -19.04
N ARG A 94 6.22 -8.45 -19.18
CA ARG A 94 7.59 -8.79 -18.72
C ARG A 94 7.82 -8.50 -17.26
N ILE A 95 6.89 -7.77 -16.61
CA ILE A 95 7.00 -7.40 -15.20
C ILE A 95 6.34 -8.48 -14.37
N ARG A 96 6.96 -8.84 -13.26
CA ARG A 96 6.35 -9.74 -12.30
C ARG A 96 5.51 -8.94 -11.30
N TRP A 97 4.20 -9.06 -11.40
CA TRP A 97 3.25 -8.41 -10.50
C TRP A 97 2.82 -9.38 -9.41
N ARG A 98 2.91 -8.95 -8.14
CA ARG A 98 2.50 -9.79 -7.01
C ARG A 98 1.54 -9.01 -6.12
N LEU A 99 0.31 -9.52 -5.99
CA LEU A 99 -0.63 -9.00 -5.00
C LEU A 99 -0.40 -9.72 -3.69
N ARG A 100 -0.06 -8.94 -2.66
CA ARG A 100 0.16 -9.47 -1.31
C ARG A 100 -1.13 -9.36 -0.49
N GLY A 101 -1.18 -10.02 0.66
CA GLY A 101 -2.32 -9.94 1.56
C GLY A 101 -2.48 -8.56 2.18
N ALA A 102 -3.70 -8.24 2.65
CA ALA A 102 -3.95 -6.97 3.32
C ALA A 102 -3.06 -6.83 4.56
N ILE A 103 -2.53 -5.61 4.77
CA ILE A 103 -1.56 -5.38 5.84
C ILE A 103 -2.14 -5.71 7.23
N GLY A 104 -3.43 -5.48 7.45
CA GLY A 104 -4.08 -5.76 8.72
C GLY A 104 -4.23 -7.25 9.05
N GLU A 105 -3.95 -8.14 8.09
CA GLU A 105 -3.99 -9.59 8.30
C GLU A 105 -2.60 -10.17 8.67
N VAL A 106 -1.56 -9.34 8.63
CA VAL A 106 -0.20 -9.76 8.99
C VAL A 106 -0.05 -9.81 10.51
N ASP A 107 0.45 -10.92 11.06
CA ASP A 107 0.52 -11.14 12.50
C ASP A 107 1.27 -10.04 13.25
N SER A 108 2.40 -9.57 12.71
CA SER A 108 3.17 -8.50 13.34
C SER A 108 2.39 -7.18 13.41
N VAL A 109 1.51 -6.92 12.45
CA VAL A 109 0.66 -5.73 12.44
C VAL A 109 -0.47 -5.89 13.47
N ILE A 110 -1.07 -7.06 13.55
CA ILE A 110 -2.10 -7.37 14.55
C ILE A 110 -1.52 -7.14 15.95
N ASP A 111 -0.32 -7.66 16.22
CA ASP A 111 0.36 -7.46 17.50
C ASP A 111 0.62 -5.98 17.78
N ALA A 112 1.10 -5.23 16.78
CA ALA A 112 1.37 -3.81 16.94
C ALA A 112 0.10 -3.03 17.25
N MET A 113 -1.00 -3.35 16.57
CA MET A 113 -2.29 -2.72 16.85
C MET A 113 -2.79 -3.03 18.26
N ALA A 114 -2.64 -4.28 18.68
CA ALA A 114 -3.04 -4.70 20.04
C ALA A 114 -2.22 -3.96 21.10
N GLN A 115 -0.90 -3.87 20.92
CA GLN A 115 -0.03 -3.15 21.83
C GLN A 115 -0.37 -1.66 21.88
N ALA A 116 -0.60 -1.05 20.74
CA ALA A 116 -0.96 0.37 20.65
C ALA A 116 -2.32 0.64 21.31
N ALA A 117 -3.31 -0.20 21.03
CA ALA A 117 -4.64 -0.06 21.61
C ALA A 117 -4.59 -0.20 23.14
N TYR A 118 -3.86 -1.19 23.64
CA TYR A 118 -3.71 -1.39 25.07
C TYR A 118 -3.01 -0.20 25.73
N ALA A 119 -1.91 0.27 25.14
CA ALA A 119 -1.17 1.43 25.65
C ALA A 119 -2.04 2.68 25.78
N LEU A 120 -2.98 2.87 24.84
CA LEU A 120 -3.90 4.01 24.89
C LEU A 120 -4.84 3.95 26.10
N THR A 121 -5.14 2.76 26.64
CA THR A 121 -5.96 2.63 27.85
C THR A 121 -5.22 3.10 29.10
N LEU A 122 -3.90 3.12 29.07
CA LEU A 122 -3.05 3.54 30.19
C LEU A 122 -2.64 5.00 30.09
N ALA A 123 -2.87 5.65 28.94
CA ALA A 123 -2.51 7.04 28.74
C ALA A 123 -3.50 7.96 29.45
N GLU A 124 -2.97 9.03 30.05
CA GLU A 124 -3.79 10.08 30.63
C GLU A 124 -4.39 10.97 29.54
N ASP A 125 -5.61 11.46 29.79
CA ASP A 125 -6.21 12.41 28.85
C ASP A 125 -5.40 13.70 28.79
N SER A 126 -5.26 14.24 27.59
CA SER A 126 -4.65 15.56 27.43
C SER A 126 -5.58 16.64 27.95
N PRO A 127 -5.05 17.65 28.69
CA PRO A 127 -5.88 18.77 29.18
C PRO A 127 -6.48 19.60 28.05
#